data_07ad2623038b74bb4ca78e990e3c745d
#
_entry.id   07ad2623038b74bb4ca78e990e3c745d
#
_cell.length_a   1.000
_cell.length_b   1.000
_cell.length_c   1.000
_cell.angle_alpha   90.00
_cell.angle_beta   90.00
_cell.angle_gamma   90.00
#
_symmetry.space_group_name_H-M   'P 1'
#
loop_
_entity.id
_entity.type
_entity.pdbx_description
1 polymer ?
#
loop_
_entity_poly.entity_id
_entity_poly.type
_entity_poly.pdbx_seq_one_letter_code
_entity_poly.pdbx_strand_id
1 'polypeptide(L)'
;MDLMVTGIVRSSHGLDGFVKVESTSGEFAHFADLAEVQLRFGGSGPSGGDAESATVKRYEIEAVEASSALLLLKFRGVDTPEQAKRLAGAQILVPRDKACPLSEGEYYVSDLCQCVLVYQGTPLGTIIGVQEGGAGDLLEVSLTEGLSLELSKRTALVPLRKEFVGKIDMKARTVELTHRWILE
;
A
#
# COMPACT_ATOMS: atom_id res chain seq x y z
N MET A 1 4.70 6.22 -15.59
CA MET A 1 5.45 5.15 -14.93
C MET A 1 4.72 4.86 -13.64
N ASP A 2 4.24 3.65 -13.46
CA ASP A 2 3.44 3.28 -12.29
C ASP A 2 4.39 3.00 -11.12
N LEU A 3 4.36 3.88 -10.10
CA LEU A 3 5.22 3.80 -8.93
C LEU A 3 4.43 3.22 -7.76
N MET A 4 5.03 2.24 -7.09
CA MET A 4 4.45 1.56 -5.95
C MET A 4 5.17 1.96 -4.67
N VAL A 5 4.41 2.19 -3.58
CA VAL A 5 4.98 2.38 -2.25
C VAL A 5 5.42 1.01 -1.74
N THR A 6 6.72 0.85 -1.46
CA THR A 6 7.27 -0.41 -0.95
C THR A 6 7.71 -0.31 0.51
N GLY A 7 7.81 0.89 1.06
CA GLY A 7 8.19 1.11 2.45
C GLY A 7 8.05 2.55 2.91
N ILE A 8 8.23 2.76 4.19
CA ILE A 8 8.19 4.07 4.84
C ILE A 8 9.44 4.23 5.70
N VAL A 9 10.14 5.35 5.55
CA VAL A 9 11.26 5.72 6.41
C VAL A 9 10.73 6.12 7.79
N ARG A 10 11.12 5.39 8.84
CA ARG A 10 10.63 5.64 10.20
C ARG A 10 11.54 6.56 11.01
N SER A 11 12.83 6.28 11.04
CA SER A 11 13.81 7.05 11.83
C SER A 11 15.21 6.89 11.31
N SER A 12 16.14 7.75 11.77
CA SER A 12 17.57 7.52 11.62
C SER A 12 18.05 6.35 12.47
N HIS A 13 19.12 5.70 12.06
CA HIS A 13 19.79 4.63 12.80
C HIS A 13 21.30 4.82 12.80
N GLY A 14 21.92 4.70 13.98
CA GLY A 14 23.36 4.83 14.13
C GLY A 14 23.91 6.23 13.80
N LEU A 15 25.19 6.29 13.49
CA LEU A 15 25.93 7.54 13.25
C LEU A 15 26.23 7.76 11.76
N ASP A 16 26.11 6.73 10.93
CA ASP A 16 26.57 6.71 9.54
C ASP A 16 25.46 7.05 8.52
N GLY A 17 24.36 7.64 8.99
CA GLY A 17 23.28 8.09 8.11
C GLY A 17 22.30 7.00 7.64
N PHE A 18 22.32 5.82 8.25
CA PHE A 18 21.31 4.79 8.00
C PHE A 18 19.92 5.24 8.46
N VAL A 19 18.91 4.75 7.77
CA VAL A 19 17.49 4.91 8.15
C VAL A 19 16.84 3.56 8.40
N LYS A 20 15.98 3.50 9.40
CA LYS A 20 15.08 2.39 9.62
C LYS A 20 13.91 2.50 8.66
N VAL A 21 13.60 1.40 7.99
CA VAL A 21 12.49 1.32 7.03
C VAL A 21 11.50 0.26 7.48
N GLU A 22 10.24 0.61 7.42
CA GLU A 22 9.12 -0.31 7.54
C GLU A 22 8.66 -0.70 6.13
N SER A 23 8.76 -1.98 5.79
CA SER A 23 8.25 -2.50 4.53
C SER A 23 6.73 -2.58 4.57
N THR A 24 6.06 -2.16 3.49
CA THR A 24 4.60 -2.24 3.37
C THR A 24 4.10 -3.67 3.16
N SER A 25 4.95 -4.58 2.67
CA SER A 25 4.65 -6.01 2.49
C SER A 25 5.11 -6.89 3.66
N GLY A 26 5.91 -6.33 4.59
CA GLY A 26 6.60 -7.12 5.61
C GLY A 26 7.84 -7.88 5.10
N GLU A 27 8.05 -7.93 3.77
CA GLU A 27 9.19 -8.60 3.14
C GLU A 27 10.33 -7.60 2.91
N PHE A 28 11.59 -8.05 3.08
CA PHE A 28 12.78 -7.21 2.94
C PHE A 28 13.65 -7.60 1.75
N ALA A 29 13.50 -8.82 1.23
CA ALA A 29 14.40 -9.37 0.22
C ALA A 29 14.49 -8.51 -1.04
N HIS A 30 13.38 -7.96 -1.51
CA HIS A 30 13.34 -7.14 -2.73
C HIS A 30 14.12 -5.82 -2.61
N PHE A 31 14.37 -5.32 -1.38
CA PHE A 31 15.19 -4.12 -1.19
C PHE A 31 16.67 -4.33 -1.54
N ALA A 32 17.18 -5.57 -1.45
CA ALA A 32 18.55 -5.89 -1.79
C ALA A 32 18.87 -5.70 -3.28
N ASP A 33 17.87 -5.82 -4.14
CA ASP A 33 17.99 -5.68 -5.59
C ASP A 33 17.77 -4.25 -6.09
N LEU A 34 17.44 -3.32 -5.18
CA LEU A 34 17.16 -1.92 -5.54
C LEU A 34 18.46 -1.11 -5.55
N ALA A 35 18.83 -0.58 -6.72
CA ALA A 35 19.94 0.36 -6.85
C ALA A 35 19.52 1.81 -6.54
N GLU A 36 18.27 2.16 -6.86
CA GLU A 36 17.71 3.50 -6.66
C GLU A 36 16.23 3.45 -6.31
N VAL A 37 15.79 4.44 -5.58
CA VAL A 37 14.38 4.64 -5.20
C VAL A 37 13.98 6.09 -5.33
N GLN A 38 12.69 6.36 -5.29
CA GLN A 38 12.16 7.71 -5.14
C GLN A 38 11.58 7.86 -3.73
N LEU A 39 11.90 8.95 -3.07
CA LEU A 39 11.32 9.31 -1.77
C LEU A 39 10.27 10.40 -1.98
N ARG A 40 9.06 10.13 -1.53
CA ARG A 40 7.94 11.08 -1.53
C ARG A 40 7.76 11.64 -0.13
N PHE A 41 7.80 12.97 -0.01
CA PHE A 41 7.61 13.71 1.22
C PHE A 41 6.24 14.41 1.19
N GLY A 42 5.53 14.48 2.32
CA GLY A 42 4.30 15.25 2.46
C GLY A 42 3.01 14.51 2.09
N GLY A 43 3.00 13.18 2.02
CA GLY A 43 1.78 12.38 1.85
C GLY A 43 1.32 11.80 3.18
N SER A 44 0.14 12.16 3.66
CA SER A 44 -0.49 11.53 4.83
C SER A 44 -1.24 10.27 4.38
N GLY A 45 -0.68 9.09 4.65
CA GLY A 45 -1.35 7.79 4.53
C GLY A 45 -1.27 7.08 3.17
N PRO A 46 -1.61 5.78 3.13
CA PRO A 46 -1.65 4.96 1.92
C PRO A 46 -2.79 5.32 0.96
N SER A 47 -3.77 6.09 1.40
CA SER A 47 -4.91 6.58 0.62
C SER A 47 -4.63 8.01 0.18
N GLY A 48 -4.47 8.22 -1.12
CA GLY A 48 -4.13 9.48 -1.78
C GLY A 48 -4.96 10.69 -1.32
N GLY A 49 -4.51 11.35 -0.26
CA GLY A 49 -4.92 12.70 0.10
C GLY A 49 -3.92 13.69 -0.50
N ASP A 50 -4.41 14.63 -1.28
CA ASP A 50 -3.76 15.83 -1.81
C ASP A 50 -2.36 15.63 -2.42
N ALA A 51 -2.31 15.13 -3.64
CA ALA A 51 -1.12 14.96 -4.45
C ALA A 51 -0.42 16.28 -4.84
N GLU A 52 -1.02 17.41 -4.56
CA GLU A 52 -0.58 18.73 -5.06
C GLU A 52 0.63 19.34 -4.31
N SER A 53 1.01 18.76 -3.15
CA SER A 53 2.13 19.28 -2.36
C SER A 53 3.26 18.28 -2.08
N ALA A 54 3.22 17.08 -2.68
CA ALA A 54 4.20 16.05 -2.42
C ALA A 54 5.50 16.30 -3.22
N THR A 55 6.61 16.46 -2.53
CA THR A 55 7.93 16.53 -3.17
C THR A 55 8.48 15.12 -3.35
N VAL A 56 8.83 14.76 -4.59
CA VAL A 56 9.48 13.49 -4.92
C VAL A 56 10.93 13.73 -5.29
N LYS A 57 11.86 13.01 -4.63
CA LYS A 57 13.30 13.07 -4.90
C LYS A 57 13.85 11.66 -5.12
N ARG A 58 14.79 11.53 -6.07
CA ARG A 58 15.50 10.27 -6.35
C ARG A 58 16.71 10.14 -5.40
N TYR A 59 16.91 8.92 -4.90
CA TYR A 59 18.04 8.54 -4.06
C TYR A 59 18.64 7.22 -4.57
N GLU A 60 19.96 7.15 -4.62
CA GLU A 60 20.69 5.91 -4.84
C GLU A 60 20.86 5.18 -3.50
N ILE A 61 20.66 3.87 -3.49
CA ILE A 61 20.90 3.03 -2.33
C ILE A 61 22.38 2.63 -2.34
N GLU A 62 23.08 2.95 -1.25
CA GLU A 62 24.49 2.61 -1.05
C GLU A 62 24.64 1.27 -0.34
N ALA A 63 23.81 1.01 0.66
CA ALA A 63 23.80 -0.25 1.41
C ALA A 63 22.39 -0.62 1.91
N VAL A 64 22.17 -1.91 1.99
CA VAL A 64 20.95 -2.52 2.55
C VAL A 64 21.37 -3.52 3.62
N GLU A 65 20.88 -3.34 4.84
CA GLU A 65 21.04 -4.29 5.93
C GLU A 65 19.67 -4.78 6.37
N ALA A 66 19.40 -6.06 6.21
CA ALA A 66 18.15 -6.68 6.57
C ALA A 66 18.35 -7.84 7.53
N SER A 67 17.54 -7.87 8.57
CA SER A 67 17.41 -8.99 9.50
C SER A 67 15.93 -9.38 9.62
N SER A 68 15.61 -10.44 10.37
CA SER A 68 14.22 -10.88 10.52
C SER A 68 13.24 -9.83 11.06
N ALA A 69 13.73 -8.77 11.69
CA ALA A 69 12.89 -7.76 12.35
C ALA A 69 13.25 -6.31 11.97
N LEU A 70 14.27 -6.08 11.16
CA LEU A 70 14.79 -4.75 10.91
C LEU A 70 15.33 -4.61 9.49
N LEU A 71 14.89 -3.58 8.79
CA LEU A 71 15.42 -3.14 7.51
C LEU A 71 16.08 -1.78 7.68
N LEU A 72 17.35 -1.70 7.33
CA LEU A 72 18.13 -0.47 7.30
C LEU A 72 18.55 -0.17 5.86
N LEU A 73 18.37 1.07 5.45
CA LEU A 73 18.86 1.57 4.17
C LEU A 73 19.86 2.70 4.40
N LYS A 74 20.93 2.69 3.62
CA LYS A 74 21.88 3.79 3.48
C LYS A 74 21.70 4.40 2.10
N PHE A 75 21.43 5.70 2.06
CA PHE A 75 21.35 6.44 0.81
C PHE A 75 22.62 7.21 0.56
N ARG A 76 23.08 7.24 -0.69
CA ARG A 76 24.27 8.01 -1.10
C ARG A 76 24.07 9.49 -0.79
N GLY A 77 25.06 10.09 -0.12
CA GLY A 77 25.02 11.50 0.30
C GLY A 77 24.21 11.79 1.56
N VAL A 78 23.77 10.72 2.27
CA VAL A 78 23.15 10.81 3.60
C VAL A 78 24.10 10.17 4.60
N ASP A 79 25.05 10.94 5.14
CA ASP A 79 26.17 10.44 5.90
C ASP A 79 26.13 10.78 7.40
N THR A 80 25.09 11.51 7.82
CA THR A 80 24.92 11.90 9.23
C THR A 80 23.51 11.59 9.73
N PRO A 81 23.34 11.42 11.05
CA PRO A 81 22.03 11.21 11.66
C PRO A 81 21.05 12.35 11.40
N GLU A 82 21.54 13.60 11.30
CA GLU A 82 20.74 14.79 11.04
C GLU A 82 20.17 14.77 9.63
N GLN A 83 20.96 14.33 8.64
CA GLN A 83 20.51 14.15 7.26
C GLN A 83 19.47 13.03 7.18
N ALA A 84 19.74 11.88 7.84
CA ALA A 84 18.85 10.75 7.90
C ALA A 84 17.50 11.10 8.56
N LYS A 85 17.50 11.90 9.64
CA LYS A 85 16.27 12.38 10.30
C LYS A 85 15.35 13.17 9.37
N ARG A 86 15.91 13.91 8.40
CA ARG A 86 15.12 14.67 7.43
C ARG A 86 14.32 13.79 6.46
N LEU A 87 14.67 12.51 6.37
CA LEU A 87 13.99 11.53 5.53
C LEU A 87 12.85 10.83 6.28
N ALA A 88 12.71 11.02 7.59
CA ALA A 88 11.66 10.39 8.37
C ALA A 88 10.26 10.76 7.87
N GLY A 89 9.39 9.78 7.76
CA GLY A 89 8.04 9.91 7.20
C GLY A 89 7.97 9.80 5.67
N ALA A 90 9.10 9.81 4.97
CA ALA A 90 9.11 9.67 3.52
C ALA A 90 8.64 8.27 3.09
N GLN A 91 7.82 8.21 2.05
CA GLN A 91 7.42 6.97 1.40
C GLN A 91 8.44 6.59 0.34
N ILE A 92 8.86 5.33 0.34
CA ILE A 92 9.79 4.77 -0.63
C ILE A 92 8.98 4.24 -1.81
N LEU A 93 9.23 4.81 -2.98
CA LEU A 93 8.56 4.47 -4.23
C LEU A 93 9.54 3.76 -5.17
N VAL A 94 9.08 2.68 -5.77
CA VAL A 94 9.80 1.94 -6.81
C VAL A 94 8.90 1.71 -8.02
N PRO A 95 9.46 1.49 -9.21
CA PRO A 95 8.70 0.99 -10.35
C PRO A 95 8.02 -0.34 -9.99
N ARG A 96 6.84 -0.59 -10.55
CA ARG A 96 6.02 -1.77 -10.26
C ARG A 96 6.78 -3.10 -10.44
N ASP A 97 7.62 -3.19 -11.45
CA ASP A 97 8.46 -4.37 -11.73
C ASP A 97 9.55 -4.64 -10.69
N LYS A 98 9.85 -3.65 -9.85
CA LYS A 98 10.81 -3.73 -8.74
C LYS A 98 10.16 -3.75 -7.36
N ALA A 99 8.84 -3.69 -7.29
CA ALA A 99 8.10 -3.86 -6.04
C ALA A 99 8.15 -5.31 -5.56
N CYS A 100 7.79 -5.54 -4.29
CA CYS A 100 7.74 -6.89 -3.74
C CYS A 100 6.90 -7.81 -4.64
N PRO A 101 7.41 -8.97 -5.07
CA PRO A 101 6.62 -9.93 -5.82
C PRO A 101 5.41 -10.36 -5.00
N LEU A 102 4.24 -10.42 -5.62
CA LEU A 102 3.02 -10.90 -4.99
C LEU A 102 2.99 -12.43 -4.99
N SER A 103 2.63 -13.03 -3.87
CA SER A 103 2.30 -14.44 -3.79
C SER A 103 0.91 -14.70 -4.41
N GLU A 104 0.59 -15.96 -4.65
CA GLU A 104 -0.73 -16.32 -5.18
C GLU A 104 -1.84 -15.92 -4.20
N GLY A 105 -2.74 -15.07 -4.65
CA GLY A 105 -3.84 -14.53 -3.84
C GLY A 105 -3.52 -13.25 -3.10
N GLU A 106 -2.32 -12.69 -3.25
CA GLU A 106 -1.97 -11.36 -2.78
C GLU A 106 -2.23 -10.30 -3.87
N TYR A 107 -2.61 -9.12 -3.44
CA TYR A 107 -2.92 -8.00 -4.32
C TYR A 107 -2.35 -6.71 -3.74
N TYR A 108 -1.83 -5.84 -4.58
CA TYR A 108 -1.50 -4.49 -4.13
C TYR A 108 -2.78 -3.73 -3.77
N VAL A 109 -2.76 -3.02 -2.65
CA VAL A 109 -3.90 -2.18 -2.22
C VAL A 109 -4.31 -1.19 -3.31
N SER A 110 -3.33 -0.60 -3.99
CA SER A 110 -3.57 0.33 -5.10
C SER A 110 -4.30 -0.30 -6.29
N ASP A 111 -4.15 -1.61 -6.50
CA ASP A 111 -4.83 -2.32 -7.57
C ASP A 111 -6.26 -2.69 -7.18
N LEU A 112 -6.48 -3.04 -5.91
CA LEU A 112 -7.82 -3.30 -5.38
C LEU A 112 -8.65 -2.02 -5.33
N CYS A 113 -8.02 -0.88 -5.00
CA CYS A 113 -8.68 0.41 -5.09
C CYS A 113 -9.08 0.69 -6.54
N GLN A 114 -10.31 1.15 -6.74
CA GLN A 114 -10.98 1.35 -8.04
C GLN A 114 -11.54 0.06 -8.68
N CYS A 115 -11.33 -1.13 -8.10
CA CYS A 115 -12.10 -2.31 -8.50
C CYS A 115 -13.57 -2.16 -8.10
N VAL A 116 -14.44 -2.69 -8.94
CA VAL A 116 -15.88 -2.73 -8.66
C VAL A 116 -16.21 -3.99 -7.87
N LEU A 117 -16.85 -3.84 -6.72
CA LEU A 117 -17.42 -4.96 -6.00
C LEU A 117 -18.72 -5.39 -6.70
N VAL A 118 -18.81 -6.66 -7.08
CA VAL A 118 -19.97 -7.22 -7.78
C VAL A 118 -20.56 -8.39 -7.02
N TYR A 119 -21.86 -8.56 -7.10
CA TYR A 119 -22.57 -9.73 -6.59
C TYR A 119 -23.47 -10.30 -7.67
N GLN A 120 -23.23 -11.54 -8.08
CA GLN A 120 -23.96 -12.19 -9.18
C GLN A 120 -24.02 -11.32 -10.44
N GLY A 121 -22.90 -10.68 -10.78
CA GLY A 121 -22.78 -9.79 -11.94
C GLY A 121 -23.34 -8.38 -11.75
N THR A 122 -23.99 -8.07 -10.62
CA THR A 122 -24.52 -6.75 -10.33
C THR A 122 -23.51 -5.90 -9.57
N PRO A 123 -23.16 -4.68 -10.04
CA PRO A 123 -22.27 -3.78 -9.32
C PRO A 123 -22.92 -3.29 -8.01
N LEU A 124 -22.18 -3.40 -6.92
CA LEU A 124 -22.62 -2.97 -5.58
C LEU A 124 -21.94 -1.68 -5.12
N GLY A 125 -20.72 -1.44 -5.60
CA GLY A 125 -19.93 -0.28 -5.20
C GLY A 125 -18.51 -0.35 -5.75
N THR A 126 -17.70 0.64 -5.39
CA THR A 126 -16.29 0.74 -5.77
C THR A 126 -15.42 0.63 -4.53
N ILE A 127 -14.37 -0.18 -4.59
CA ILE A 127 -13.40 -0.31 -3.51
C ILE A 127 -12.57 0.98 -3.49
N ILE A 128 -12.57 1.68 -2.36
CA ILE A 128 -11.88 2.96 -2.17
C ILE A 128 -10.68 2.87 -1.23
N GLY A 129 -10.55 1.79 -0.50
CA GLY A 129 -9.44 1.58 0.43
C GLY A 129 -9.38 0.16 0.97
N VAL A 130 -8.29 -0.13 1.66
CA VAL A 130 -8.11 -1.34 2.46
C VAL A 130 -7.67 -0.90 3.86
N GLN A 131 -8.33 -1.41 4.87
CA GLN A 131 -8.03 -1.12 6.28
C GLN A 131 -7.58 -2.40 6.97
N GLU A 132 -6.58 -2.30 7.83
CA GLU A 132 -6.16 -3.41 8.68
C GLU A 132 -7.21 -3.61 9.79
N GLY A 133 -7.81 -4.77 9.83
CA GLY A 133 -8.75 -5.18 10.87
C GLY A 133 -8.11 -6.19 11.84
N GLY A 134 -8.67 -6.31 13.04
CA GLY A 134 -8.15 -7.25 14.07
C GLY A 134 -8.17 -8.73 13.65
N ALA A 135 -8.86 -9.07 12.56
CA ALA A 135 -8.99 -10.43 12.04
C ALA A 135 -8.57 -10.54 10.55
N GLY A 136 -7.81 -9.58 10.03
CA GLY A 136 -7.37 -9.49 8.63
C GLY A 136 -7.85 -8.22 7.95
N ASP A 137 -7.48 -8.03 6.70
CA ASP A 137 -7.78 -6.83 5.94
C ASP A 137 -9.28 -6.69 5.61
N LEU A 138 -9.73 -5.45 5.61
CA LEU A 138 -11.10 -5.06 5.28
C LEU A 138 -11.08 -4.15 4.04
N LEU A 139 -11.83 -4.51 3.02
CA LEU A 139 -12.09 -3.65 1.87
C LEU A 139 -13.10 -2.57 2.26
N GLU A 140 -12.72 -1.31 2.11
CA GLU A 140 -13.65 -0.20 2.21
C GLU A 140 -14.30 0.05 0.85
N VAL A 141 -15.62 -0.05 0.80
CA VAL A 141 -16.40 0.02 -0.43
C VAL A 141 -17.34 1.23 -0.40
N SER A 142 -17.20 2.11 -1.37
CA SER A 142 -18.19 3.16 -1.63
C SER A 142 -19.38 2.54 -2.39
N LEU A 143 -20.53 2.48 -1.76
CA LEU A 143 -21.72 1.82 -2.30
C LEU A 143 -22.32 2.63 -3.46
N THR A 144 -22.97 1.92 -4.41
CA THR A 144 -23.79 2.58 -5.44
C THR A 144 -24.93 3.36 -4.80
N GLU A 145 -25.43 4.39 -5.48
CA GLU A 145 -26.48 5.27 -4.94
C GLU A 145 -27.73 4.49 -4.51
N GLY A 146 -28.18 3.54 -5.33
CA GLY A 146 -29.36 2.70 -5.01
C GLY A 146 -29.14 1.87 -3.75
N LEU A 147 -27.98 1.24 -3.61
CA LEU A 147 -27.66 0.41 -2.43
C LEU A 147 -27.39 1.28 -1.19
N SER A 148 -26.82 2.45 -1.38
CA SER A 148 -26.60 3.44 -0.31
C SER A 148 -27.91 3.91 0.30
N LEU A 149 -28.93 4.15 -0.53
CA LEU A 149 -30.30 4.51 -0.07
C LEU A 149 -30.98 3.33 0.63
N GLU A 150 -30.87 2.13 0.07
CA GLU A 150 -31.46 0.90 0.65
C GLU A 150 -30.89 0.64 2.06
N LEU A 151 -29.57 0.70 2.21
CA LEU A 151 -28.88 0.38 3.47
C LEU A 151 -28.68 1.58 4.41
N SER A 152 -29.09 2.79 3.99
CA SER A 152 -28.91 4.05 4.74
C SER A 152 -27.44 4.32 5.14
N LYS A 153 -26.50 3.89 4.31
CA LYS A 153 -25.04 4.12 4.50
C LYS A 153 -24.33 4.29 3.16
N ARG A 154 -23.27 5.08 3.14
CA ARG A 154 -22.50 5.38 1.92
C ARG A 154 -21.34 4.40 1.69
N THR A 155 -20.80 3.84 2.75
CA THR A 155 -19.67 2.92 2.70
C THR A 155 -19.98 1.65 3.47
N ALA A 156 -19.33 0.56 3.07
CA ALA A 156 -19.36 -0.71 3.79
C ALA A 156 -17.96 -1.29 3.89
N LEU A 157 -17.73 -2.09 4.93
CA LEU A 157 -16.47 -2.83 5.12
C LEU A 157 -16.71 -4.31 4.82
N VAL A 158 -15.90 -4.87 3.95
CA VAL A 158 -15.98 -6.28 3.54
C VAL A 158 -14.66 -6.97 3.89
N PRO A 159 -14.66 -8.02 4.73
CA PRO A 159 -13.44 -8.76 5.02
C PRO A 159 -12.83 -9.37 3.76
N LEU A 160 -11.53 -9.13 3.53
CA LEU A 160 -10.78 -9.70 2.41
C LEU A 160 -10.40 -11.14 2.74
N ARG A 161 -11.41 -12.01 2.76
CA ARG A 161 -11.28 -13.44 3.02
C ARG A 161 -12.04 -14.24 1.98
N LYS A 162 -11.54 -15.43 1.66
CA LYS A 162 -12.16 -16.35 0.69
C LYS A 162 -13.62 -16.71 0.99
N GLU A 163 -14.05 -16.56 2.24
CA GLU A 163 -15.45 -16.77 2.67
C GLU A 163 -16.39 -15.68 2.14
N PHE A 164 -15.91 -14.44 2.03
CA PHE A 164 -16.69 -13.26 1.66
C PHE A 164 -16.36 -12.74 0.26
N VAL A 165 -15.11 -12.90 -0.15
CA VAL A 165 -14.59 -12.46 -1.43
C VAL A 165 -14.24 -13.67 -2.27
N GLY A 166 -14.94 -13.83 -3.38
CA GLY A 166 -14.74 -14.91 -4.35
C GLY A 166 -13.62 -14.56 -5.34
N LYS A 167 -13.94 -14.58 -6.63
CA LYS A 167 -12.96 -14.27 -7.68
C LYS A 167 -12.59 -12.79 -7.70
N ILE A 168 -11.29 -12.52 -7.73
CA ILE A 168 -10.73 -11.21 -8.00
C ILE A 168 -10.16 -11.22 -9.41
N ASP A 169 -10.73 -10.39 -10.29
CA ASP A 169 -10.31 -10.26 -11.68
C ASP A 169 -9.69 -8.88 -11.91
N MET A 170 -8.37 -8.82 -11.85
CA MET A 170 -7.62 -7.56 -12.01
C MET A 170 -7.69 -6.99 -13.42
N LYS A 171 -7.95 -7.84 -14.45
CA LYS A 171 -8.10 -7.38 -15.84
C LYS A 171 -9.45 -6.69 -16.04
N ALA A 172 -10.50 -7.29 -15.48
CA ALA A 172 -11.85 -6.74 -15.51
C ALA A 172 -12.06 -5.66 -14.42
N ARG A 173 -11.12 -5.53 -13.48
CA ARG A 173 -11.23 -4.68 -12.28
C ARG A 173 -12.50 -4.97 -11.48
N THR A 174 -12.75 -6.24 -11.24
CA THR A 174 -13.92 -6.70 -10.46
C THR A 174 -13.49 -7.60 -9.32
N VAL A 175 -14.19 -7.44 -8.20
CA VAL A 175 -14.07 -8.29 -7.02
C VAL A 175 -15.46 -8.87 -6.74
N GLU A 176 -15.57 -10.19 -6.74
CA GLU A 176 -16.83 -10.87 -6.52
C GLU A 176 -17.13 -11.02 -5.03
N LEU A 177 -18.31 -10.59 -4.61
CA LEU A 177 -18.82 -10.79 -3.27
C LEU A 177 -19.56 -12.14 -3.22
N THR A 178 -19.26 -12.96 -2.22
CA THR A 178 -19.90 -14.27 -2.05
C THR A 178 -21.26 -14.15 -1.38
N HIS A 179 -21.42 -13.23 -0.44
CA HIS A 179 -22.63 -13.08 0.36
C HIS A 179 -23.01 -11.60 0.51
N ARG A 180 -24.19 -11.22 -0.02
CA ARG A 180 -24.66 -9.83 0.02
C ARG A 180 -24.92 -9.31 1.43
N TRP A 181 -25.37 -10.19 2.35
CA TRP A 181 -25.71 -9.81 3.72
C TRP A 181 -24.55 -9.17 4.51
N ILE A 182 -23.28 -9.38 4.08
CA ILE A 182 -22.12 -8.75 4.71
C ILE A 182 -22.15 -7.22 4.58
N LEU A 183 -22.94 -6.69 3.66
CA LEU A 183 -23.13 -5.26 3.46
C LEU A 183 -24.26 -4.68 4.34
N GLU A 184 -25.04 -5.47 5.03
CA GLU A 184 -26.07 -5.03 5.94
C GLU A 184 -25.48 -4.72 7.32
#